data_946c6964643c707da0659672a4e7c181
#
_entry.id   946c6964643c707da0659672a4e7c181
#
_cell.length_a   1.000
_cell.length_b   1.000
_cell.length_c   1.000
_cell.angle_alpha   90.00
_cell.angle_beta   90.00
_cell.angle_gamma   90.00
#
_symmetry.space_group_name_H-M   'P 1'
#
loop_
_entity.id
_entity.type
_entity.pdbx_description
1 polymer ?
#
loop_
_entity_poly.entity_id
_entity_poly.type
_entity_poly.pdbx_seq_one_letter_code
_entity_poly.pdbx_strand_id
1 'polypeptide(L)'
;QEVDRDYSAAISNTIIPRAWIEAAVNAHFRIPWKDKNGELCIGFRPDQIPNIHGAGLDVADEGIDRNASALKQWIILRGVDEWGERDPGVTARRAMANFRQIKGIKVQYDCIGIGSNVKSEFNRLIESGDITIDEIMMIPWNAGDAVQEPFAHIVPDDEESLLNKDFFQNMKAQAWWSIRTRFFKTWKTLQSLDAYLKDGTPIEFYDPEELISLDGSIPLIKQLIKELAQPTGGPGASLRMVVNKKPKDTKSPNLADAVVMAYFPAIDDYGNVSVGSYGA
;
A
#
# COMPACT_ATOMS: atom_id res chain seq x y z
N GLN A 1 -1.80 -6.04 -21.08
CA GLN A 1 -0.88 -6.87 -21.92
C GLN A 1 0.61 -6.62 -21.61
N GLU A 2 1.06 -5.39 -21.35
CA GLU A 2 2.48 -5.11 -21.01
C GLU A 2 2.84 -5.50 -19.56
N VAL A 3 1.91 -5.38 -18.62
CA VAL A 3 2.14 -5.82 -17.23
C VAL A 3 2.45 -7.32 -17.18
N ASP A 4 1.82 -8.12 -18.03
CA ASP A 4 2.01 -9.57 -18.09
C ASP A 4 3.31 -10.00 -18.79
N ARG A 5 3.79 -9.22 -19.76
CA ARG A 5 5.07 -9.54 -20.44
C ARG A 5 6.30 -9.31 -19.58
N ASP A 6 6.19 -8.46 -18.54
CA ASP A 6 7.29 -8.21 -17.60
C ASP A 6 7.50 -9.34 -16.58
N TYR A 7 6.65 -10.37 -16.60
CA TYR A 7 6.87 -11.60 -15.81
C TYR A 7 8.13 -12.36 -16.24
N SER A 8 8.54 -12.22 -17.49
CA SER A 8 9.69 -12.93 -18.03
C SER A 8 11.00 -12.12 -17.97
N ALA A 9 10.93 -10.83 -17.69
CA ALA A 9 12.09 -9.92 -17.67
C ALA A 9 12.74 -9.80 -16.27
N ALA A 10 12.41 -10.68 -15.33
CA ALA A 10 12.97 -10.66 -13.97
C ALA A 10 14.43 -11.11 -13.96
N ILE A 11 15.34 -10.29 -14.46
CA ILE A 11 16.78 -10.38 -14.17
C ILE A 11 17.07 -10.00 -12.71
N SER A 12 16.15 -9.32 -12.02
CA SER A 12 16.16 -9.17 -10.56
C SER A 12 14.85 -9.74 -9.99
N ASN A 13 14.95 -10.65 -9.03
CA ASN A 13 13.78 -11.19 -8.31
C ASN A 13 13.08 -10.14 -7.42
N THR A 14 13.41 -8.87 -7.56
CA THR A 14 12.86 -7.76 -6.78
C THR A 14 11.40 -7.52 -7.17
N ILE A 15 10.51 -7.45 -6.18
CA ILE A 15 9.08 -7.23 -6.43
C ILE A 15 8.85 -5.84 -7.04
N ILE A 16 9.44 -4.79 -6.43
CA ILE A 16 9.28 -3.41 -6.90
C ILE A 16 10.65 -2.87 -7.31
N PRO A 17 10.89 -2.65 -8.61
CA PRO A 17 12.11 -2.01 -9.07
C PRO A 17 12.31 -0.63 -8.44
N ARG A 18 13.52 -0.35 -7.98
CA ARG A 18 13.85 0.91 -7.31
C ARG A 18 13.50 2.15 -8.14
N ALA A 19 13.70 2.09 -9.45
CA ALA A 19 13.37 3.19 -10.36
C ALA A 19 11.89 3.56 -10.33
N TRP A 20 10.97 2.59 -10.14
CA TRP A 20 9.53 2.86 -10.03
C TRP A 20 9.19 3.56 -8.72
N ILE A 21 9.86 3.16 -7.61
CA ILE A 21 9.68 3.79 -6.30
C ILE A 21 10.20 5.24 -6.33
N GLU A 22 11.36 5.46 -6.91
CA GLU A 22 11.95 6.80 -7.04
C GLU A 22 11.09 7.72 -7.93
N ALA A 23 10.51 7.20 -9.00
CA ALA A 23 9.57 7.95 -9.84
C ALA A 23 8.29 8.36 -9.08
N ALA A 24 7.86 7.54 -8.11
CA ALA A 24 6.67 7.84 -7.30
C ALA A 24 6.91 8.95 -6.26
N VAL A 25 8.17 9.36 -5.98
CA VAL A 25 8.43 10.45 -5.04
C VAL A 25 7.91 11.76 -5.62
N ASN A 26 6.98 12.38 -4.90
CA ASN A 26 6.28 13.60 -5.31
C ASN A 26 5.52 13.48 -6.66
N ALA A 27 5.16 12.27 -7.07
CA ALA A 27 4.47 12.02 -8.34
C ALA A 27 3.15 12.79 -8.46
N HIS A 28 2.42 13.01 -7.36
CA HIS A 28 1.16 13.75 -7.35
C HIS A 28 1.25 15.18 -7.89
N PHE A 29 2.44 15.79 -7.94
CA PHE A 29 2.66 17.07 -8.59
C PHE A 29 2.83 16.98 -10.11
N ARG A 30 2.97 15.77 -10.66
CA ARG A 30 3.27 15.53 -12.07
C ARG A 30 2.28 14.61 -12.77
N ILE A 31 1.49 13.83 -12.05
CA ILE A 31 0.54 12.88 -12.66
C ILE A 31 -0.41 13.63 -13.60
N PRO A 32 -0.46 13.26 -14.90
CA PRO A 32 -1.41 13.82 -15.84
C PRO A 32 -2.81 13.20 -15.63
N TRP A 33 -3.82 14.01 -15.73
CA TRP A 33 -5.22 13.58 -15.64
C TRP A 33 -6.09 14.45 -16.56
N LYS A 34 -7.32 14.01 -16.83
CA LYS A 34 -8.28 14.79 -17.62
C LYS A 34 -9.35 15.34 -16.69
N ASP A 35 -9.64 16.62 -16.84
CA ASP A 35 -10.75 17.24 -16.13
C ASP A 35 -12.10 16.79 -16.72
N LYS A 36 -13.21 17.29 -16.13
CA LYS A 36 -14.58 17.01 -16.58
C LYS A 36 -14.88 17.43 -18.02
N ASN A 37 -14.06 18.28 -18.61
CA ASN A 37 -14.18 18.73 -19.99
C ASN A 37 -13.26 17.93 -20.93
N GLY A 38 -12.48 16.98 -20.40
CA GLY A 38 -11.47 16.20 -21.13
C GLY A 38 -10.16 16.94 -21.35
N GLU A 39 -9.95 18.12 -20.73
CA GLU A 39 -8.70 18.88 -20.85
C GLU A 39 -7.60 18.26 -20.02
N LEU A 40 -6.38 18.26 -20.58
CA LEU A 40 -5.19 17.76 -19.89
C LEU A 40 -4.81 18.68 -18.72
N CYS A 41 -4.77 18.09 -17.53
CA CYS A 41 -4.23 18.69 -16.32
C CYS A 41 -2.98 17.94 -15.88
N ILE A 42 -2.04 18.63 -15.23
CA ILE A 42 -0.82 18.04 -14.70
C ILE A 42 -0.72 18.36 -13.22
N GLY A 43 -0.57 17.31 -12.41
CA GLY A 43 -0.50 17.38 -10.95
C GLY A 43 -1.84 17.70 -10.30
N PHE A 44 -1.93 17.43 -9.01
CA PHE A 44 -3.10 17.70 -8.18
C PHE A 44 -2.83 18.85 -7.22
N ARG A 45 -3.70 19.85 -7.22
CA ARG A 45 -3.67 20.91 -6.20
C ARG A 45 -4.27 20.38 -4.90
N PRO A 46 -3.97 20.98 -3.74
CA PRO A 46 -4.48 20.54 -2.44
C PRO A 46 -6.02 20.41 -2.38
N ASP A 47 -6.73 21.31 -3.07
CA ASP A 47 -8.20 21.31 -3.15
C ASP A 47 -8.78 20.20 -4.04
N GLN A 48 -7.95 19.55 -4.84
CA GLN A 48 -8.31 18.43 -5.73
C GLN A 48 -7.98 17.06 -5.12
N ILE A 49 -7.29 17.03 -3.99
CA ILE A 49 -6.93 15.78 -3.32
C ILE A 49 -8.07 15.37 -2.38
N PRO A 50 -8.71 14.21 -2.62
CA PRO A 50 -9.80 13.73 -1.78
C PRO A 50 -9.36 13.58 -0.31
N ASN A 51 -10.25 13.90 0.61
CA ASN A 51 -10.01 13.74 2.05
C ASN A 51 -10.29 12.31 2.53
N ILE A 52 -9.72 11.33 1.83
CA ILE A 52 -9.86 9.90 2.10
C ILE A 52 -8.55 9.39 2.67
N HIS A 53 -8.61 8.86 3.89
CA HIS A 53 -7.44 8.42 4.60
C HIS A 53 -7.47 6.91 4.85
N GLY A 54 -6.29 6.33 4.90
CA GLY A 54 -6.06 4.96 5.29
C GLY A 54 -4.70 4.82 5.94
N ALA A 55 -4.56 3.83 6.80
CA ALA A 55 -3.30 3.58 7.48
C ALA A 55 -2.99 2.09 7.57
N GLY A 56 -1.70 1.79 7.74
CA GLY A 56 -1.20 0.48 8.09
C GLY A 56 -0.38 0.55 9.37
N LEU A 57 -0.47 -0.47 10.19
CA LEU A 57 0.28 -0.63 11.43
C LEU A 57 0.92 -2.01 11.46
N ASP A 58 2.22 -2.06 11.25
CA ASP A 58 3.04 -3.26 11.42
C ASP A 58 3.49 -3.34 12.89
N VAL A 59 3.05 -4.40 13.58
CA VAL A 59 3.32 -4.59 15.00
C VAL A 59 4.46 -5.59 15.17
N ALA A 60 5.57 -5.12 15.74
CA ALA A 60 6.71 -5.97 16.01
C ALA A 60 6.41 -6.97 17.13
N ASP A 61 6.77 -8.23 16.90
CA ASP A 61 6.83 -9.27 17.91
C ASP A 61 8.16 -9.20 18.70
N GLU A 62 8.48 -10.23 19.44
CA GLU A 62 9.74 -10.33 20.18
C GLU A 62 10.95 -10.26 19.23
N GLY A 63 12.04 -9.63 19.65
CA GLY A 63 13.28 -9.57 18.89
C GLY A 63 13.78 -8.16 18.61
N ILE A 64 14.44 -7.96 17.48
CA ILE A 64 15.05 -6.69 17.04
C ILE A 64 14.15 -5.89 16.08
N ASP A 65 13.03 -6.47 15.65
CA ASP A 65 12.09 -5.82 14.74
C ASP A 65 11.40 -4.64 15.45
N ARG A 66 10.92 -3.68 14.69
CA ARG A 66 10.34 -2.42 15.16
C ARG A 66 8.90 -2.29 14.69
N ASN A 67 8.06 -1.68 15.51
CA ASN A 67 6.74 -1.27 15.06
C ASN A 67 6.86 -0.20 14.00
N ALA A 68 5.96 -0.20 13.03
CA ALA A 68 5.89 0.83 12.01
C ALA A 68 4.46 1.22 11.70
N SER A 69 4.23 2.49 11.39
CA SER A 69 2.95 2.97 10.89
C SER A 69 3.11 3.74 9.58
N ALA A 70 2.10 3.67 8.74
CA ALA A 70 2.01 4.42 7.50
C ALA A 70 0.65 5.10 7.41
N LEU A 71 0.63 6.34 6.94
CA LEU A 71 -0.57 7.14 6.73
C LEU A 71 -0.64 7.57 5.27
N LYS A 72 -1.74 7.27 4.60
CA LYS A 72 -2.02 7.79 3.27
C LYS A 72 -3.24 8.72 3.27
N GLN A 73 -3.22 9.67 2.36
CA GLN A 73 -4.39 10.44 1.93
C GLN A 73 -4.59 10.18 0.43
N TRP A 74 -5.68 9.53 0.09
CA TRP A 74 -5.97 9.09 -1.28
C TRP A 74 -4.81 8.25 -1.85
N ILE A 75 -4.13 8.70 -2.91
CA ILE A 75 -2.97 8.01 -3.51
C ILE A 75 -1.64 8.42 -2.89
N ILE A 76 -1.63 9.40 -2.00
CA ILE A 76 -0.40 10.02 -1.48
C ILE A 76 -0.07 9.44 -0.11
N LEU A 77 1.08 8.81 0.02
CA LEU A 77 1.66 8.49 1.32
C LEU A 77 2.12 9.80 1.99
N ARG A 78 1.49 10.16 3.09
CA ARG A 78 1.75 11.41 3.82
C ARG A 78 2.77 11.27 4.92
N GLY A 79 2.91 10.08 5.49
CA GLY A 79 3.86 9.86 6.57
C GLY A 79 4.11 8.41 6.85
N VAL A 80 5.27 8.15 7.44
CA VAL A 80 5.61 6.88 8.10
C VAL A 80 6.33 7.18 9.40
N ASP A 81 6.15 6.29 10.39
CA ASP A 81 6.84 6.34 11.68
C ASP A 81 7.32 4.95 12.07
N GLU A 82 8.41 4.86 12.82
CA GLU A 82 8.99 3.61 13.27
C GLU A 82 9.50 3.75 14.71
N TRP A 83 9.19 2.76 15.58
CA TRP A 83 9.62 2.79 16.98
C TRP A 83 9.92 1.39 17.51
N GLY A 84 10.78 1.32 18.55
CA GLY A 84 11.30 0.07 19.10
C GLY A 84 10.62 -0.40 20.38
N GLU A 85 9.61 0.29 20.87
CA GLU A 85 8.88 -0.07 22.09
C GLU A 85 7.96 -1.25 21.83
N ARG A 86 7.90 -2.21 22.79
CA ARG A 86 7.17 -3.47 22.62
C ARG A 86 5.92 -3.55 23.47
N ASP A 87 5.67 -2.57 24.34
CA ASP A 87 4.44 -2.51 25.12
C ASP A 87 3.25 -2.24 24.18
N PRO A 88 2.25 -3.13 24.12
CA PRO A 88 1.10 -2.97 23.23
C PRO A 88 0.31 -1.69 23.51
N GLY A 89 0.23 -1.26 24.77
CA GLY A 89 -0.45 -0.03 25.16
C GLY A 89 0.31 1.22 24.68
N VAL A 90 1.65 1.20 24.74
CA VAL A 90 2.46 2.28 24.16
C VAL A 90 2.32 2.30 22.64
N THR A 91 2.35 1.13 22.00
CA THR A 91 2.18 0.99 20.54
C THR A 91 0.81 1.52 20.11
N ALA A 92 -0.27 1.13 20.80
CA ALA A 92 -1.61 1.61 20.51
C ALA A 92 -1.71 3.14 20.66
N ARG A 93 -1.21 3.72 21.78
CA ARG A 93 -1.23 5.18 22.00
C ARG A 93 -0.40 5.94 20.96
N ARG A 94 0.77 5.41 20.54
CA ARG A 94 1.60 6.06 19.54
C ARG A 94 0.95 6.01 18.15
N ALA A 95 0.41 4.87 17.75
CA ALA A 95 -0.36 4.75 16.52
C ALA A 95 -1.56 5.72 16.51
N MET A 96 -2.26 5.82 17.64
CA MET A 96 -3.36 6.77 17.82
C MET A 96 -2.92 8.23 17.69
N ALA A 97 -1.78 8.59 18.28
CA ALA A 97 -1.25 9.95 18.15
C ALA A 97 -0.98 10.33 16.68
N ASN A 98 -0.54 9.35 15.87
CA ASN A 98 -0.30 9.56 14.44
C ASN A 98 -1.61 9.73 13.64
N PHE A 99 -2.74 9.20 14.12
CA PHE A 99 -4.01 9.18 13.38
C PHE A 99 -5.11 10.05 14.00
N ARG A 100 -4.94 10.55 15.22
CA ARG A 100 -5.98 11.20 16.04
C ARG A 100 -6.65 12.44 15.40
N GLN A 101 -5.98 13.10 14.48
CA GLN A 101 -6.51 14.29 13.82
C GLN A 101 -7.36 13.96 12.58
N ILE A 102 -7.49 12.66 12.25
CA ILE A 102 -8.10 12.21 11.02
C ILE A 102 -9.37 11.44 11.38
N LYS A 103 -10.52 12.01 11.04
CA LYS A 103 -11.82 11.35 11.25
C LYS A 103 -12.08 10.32 10.15
N GLY A 104 -12.69 9.20 10.53
CA GLY A 104 -13.11 8.16 9.61
C GLY A 104 -11.96 7.35 8.98
N ILE A 105 -10.80 7.32 9.64
CA ILE A 105 -9.66 6.56 9.13
C ILE A 105 -9.84 5.06 9.36
N LYS A 106 -9.54 4.26 8.32
CA LYS A 106 -9.40 2.80 8.42
C LYS A 106 -7.93 2.45 8.62
N VAL A 107 -7.64 1.71 9.69
CA VAL A 107 -6.28 1.27 10.04
C VAL A 107 -6.21 -0.25 9.94
N GLN A 108 -5.48 -0.75 8.97
CA GLN A 108 -5.15 -2.17 8.88
C GLN A 108 -3.93 -2.44 9.78
N TYR A 109 -4.04 -3.38 10.69
CA TYR A 109 -2.95 -3.71 11.62
C TYR A 109 -2.62 -5.19 11.59
N ASP A 110 -1.32 -5.54 11.72
CA ASP A 110 -0.92 -6.94 11.87
C ASP A 110 -1.51 -7.50 13.15
N CYS A 111 -2.40 -8.49 13.00
CA CYS A 111 -3.16 -9.08 14.11
C CYS A 111 -2.54 -10.38 14.66
N ILE A 112 -1.37 -10.79 14.14
CA ILE A 112 -0.70 -12.03 14.56
C ILE A 112 0.27 -11.74 15.72
N GLY A 113 0.47 -12.73 16.60
CA GLY A 113 1.38 -12.58 17.74
C GLY A 113 0.95 -11.47 18.70
N ILE A 114 1.84 -10.55 19.00
CA ILE A 114 1.59 -9.40 19.90
C ILE A 114 0.54 -8.45 19.31
N GLY A 115 0.33 -8.42 17.99
CA GLY A 115 -0.69 -7.59 17.36
C GLY A 115 -2.10 -7.83 17.89
N SER A 116 -2.42 -9.04 18.35
CA SER A 116 -3.70 -9.33 19.01
C SER A 116 -3.90 -8.52 20.30
N ASN A 117 -2.84 -8.22 21.03
CA ASN A 117 -2.88 -7.43 22.26
C ASN A 117 -3.10 -5.93 21.95
N VAL A 118 -2.59 -5.45 20.82
CA VAL A 118 -2.82 -4.08 20.37
C VAL A 118 -4.31 -3.81 20.17
N LYS A 119 -5.07 -4.78 19.63
CA LYS A 119 -6.54 -4.67 19.53
C LYS A 119 -7.20 -4.47 20.90
N SER A 120 -6.76 -5.21 21.91
CA SER A 120 -7.29 -5.09 23.27
C SER A 120 -7.05 -3.68 23.85
N GLU A 121 -5.88 -3.10 23.59
CA GLU A 121 -5.56 -1.73 24.00
C GLU A 121 -6.37 -0.69 23.23
N PHE A 122 -6.63 -0.88 21.94
CA PHE A 122 -7.56 -0.01 21.20
C PHE A 122 -8.97 -0.07 21.77
N ASN A 123 -9.48 -1.27 22.09
CA ASN A 123 -10.79 -1.40 22.71
C ASN A 123 -10.86 -0.67 24.05
N ARG A 124 -9.81 -0.73 24.88
CA ARG A 124 -9.74 0.05 26.14
C ARG A 124 -9.78 1.56 25.90
N LEU A 125 -9.06 2.05 24.86
CA LEU A 125 -9.09 3.47 24.51
C LEU A 125 -10.48 3.92 24.04
N ILE A 126 -11.22 3.04 23.35
CA ILE A 126 -12.62 3.27 22.98
C ILE A 126 -13.52 3.27 24.23
N GLU A 127 -13.39 2.27 25.10
CA GLU A 127 -14.18 2.15 26.35
C GLU A 127 -13.93 3.30 27.32
N SER A 128 -12.70 3.82 27.38
CA SER A 128 -12.37 5.01 28.20
C SER A 128 -12.84 6.33 27.60
N GLY A 129 -13.30 6.32 26.34
CA GLY A 129 -13.71 7.54 25.63
C GLY A 129 -12.55 8.37 25.09
N ASP A 130 -11.31 7.83 25.12
CA ASP A 130 -10.15 8.51 24.55
C ASP A 130 -10.19 8.55 23.02
N ILE A 131 -10.93 7.63 22.39
CA ILE A 131 -11.24 7.60 20.96
C ILE A 131 -12.68 7.16 20.73
N THR A 132 -13.25 7.58 19.60
CA THR A 132 -14.57 7.12 19.15
C THR A 132 -14.43 6.16 17.97
N ILE A 133 -15.36 5.21 17.84
CA ILE A 133 -15.39 4.26 16.69
C ILE A 133 -15.52 5.02 15.36
N ASP A 134 -16.24 6.14 15.35
CA ASP A 134 -16.42 6.97 14.16
C ASP A 134 -15.12 7.68 13.72
N GLU A 135 -14.13 7.76 14.62
CA GLU A 135 -12.85 8.39 14.31
C GLU A 135 -11.85 7.39 13.72
N ILE A 136 -11.77 6.16 14.26
CA ILE A 136 -10.82 5.15 13.82
C ILE A 136 -11.45 3.76 13.78
N MET A 137 -11.42 3.12 12.62
CA MET A 137 -11.81 1.74 12.44
C MET A 137 -10.57 0.86 12.34
N MET A 138 -10.40 -0.07 13.29
CA MET A 138 -9.30 -1.04 13.29
C MET A 138 -9.70 -2.30 12.54
N ILE A 139 -8.95 -2.64 11.49
CA ILE A 139 -9.19 -3.78 10.61
C ILE A 139 -8.03 -4.77 10.77
N PRO A 140 -8.29 -6.00 11.22
CA PRO A 140 -7.26 -6.99 11.39
C PRO A 140 -6.66 -7.40 10.03
N TRP A 141 -5.35 -7.51 9.98
CA TRP A 141 -4.58 -7.97 8.85
C TRP A 141 -3.82 -9.25 9.21
N ASN A 142 -4.04 -10.32 8.46
CA ASN A 142 -3.27 -11.55 8.57
C ASN A 142 -2.56 -11.84 7.25
N ALA A 143 -1.27 -11.68 7.21
CA ALA A 143 -0.43 -11.91 6.04
C ALA A 143 -0.54 -13.33 5.45
N GLY A 144 -0.92 -14.31 6.27
CA GLY A 144 -1.08 -15.73 5.90
C GLY A 144 -2.44 -16.10 5.34
N ASP A 145 -3.43 -15.21 5.43
CA ASP A 145 -4.80 -15.49 4.99
C ASP A 145 -4.88 -15.82 3.49
N ALA A 146 -6.01 -16.39 3.11
CA ALA A 146 -6.35 -16.61 1.71
C ALA A 146 -6.38 -15.27 0.94
N VAL A 147 -6.17 -15.36 -0.35
CA VAL A 147 -6.24 -14.21 -1.25
C VAL A 147 -7.64 -13.61 -1.26
N GLN A 148 -7.74 -12.31 -1.44
CA GLN A 148 -9.01 -11.63 -1.69
C GLN A 148 -9.47 -11.90 -3.12
N GLU A 149 -10.78 -11.90 -3.33
CA GLU A 149 -11.39 -12.15 -4.64
C GLU A 149 -10.76 -13.35 -5.37
N PRO A 150 -10.83 -14.57 -4.79
CA PRO A 150 -10.03 -15.72 -5.25
C PRO A 150 -10.32 -16.13 -6.70
N PHE A 151 -11.49 -15.77 -7.22
CA PHE A 151 -11.93 -16.08 -8.58
C PHE A 151 -11.81 -14.90 -9.55
N ALA A 152 -11.33 -13.74 -9.10
CA ALA A 152 -10.99 -12.66 -10.00
C ALA A 152 -9.67 -12.96 -10.71
N HIS A 153 -9.56 -12.49 -11.95
CA HIS A 153 -8.35 -12.57 -12.75
C HIS A 153 -7.29 -11.58 -12.27
N ILE A 154 -6.01 -11.96 -12.34
CA ILE A 154 -4.89 -11.09 -11.94
C ILE A 154 -4.75 -9.86 -12.87
N VAL A 155 -5.24 -9.99 -14.11
CA VAL A 155 -5.39 -8.89 -15.05
C VAL A 155 -6.89 -8.71 -15.27
N PRO A 156 -7.46 -7.57 -14.83
CA PRO A 156 -8.86 -7.28 -15.08
C PRO A 156 -9.17 -7.33 -16.58
N ASP A 157 -10.33 -7.88 -16.94
CA ASP A 157 -10.82 -7.99 -18.32
C ASP A 157 -10.00 -8.92 -19.24
N ASP A 158 -9.05 -9.71 -18.70
CA ASP A 158 -8.33 -10.76 -19.42
C ASP A 158 -8.67 -12.13 -18.86
N GLU A 159 -9.64 -12.81 -19.49
CA GLU A 159 -10.13 -14.14 -19.11
C GLU A 159 -9.06 -15.25 -19.28
N GLU A 160 -7.96 -14.99 -20.00
CA GLU A 160 -6.86 -15.95 -20.16
C GLU A 160 -5.83 -15.82 -19.05
N SER A 161 -5.87 -14.73 -18.27
CA SER A 161 -4.95 -14.55 -17.13
C SER A 161 -5.34 -15.47 -15.96
N LEU A 162 -4.37 -15.79 -15.11
CA LEU A 162 -4.60 -16.65 -13.94
C LEU A 162 -5.58 -16.00 -12.95
N LEU A 163 -6.28 -16.83 -12.19
CA LEU A 163 -7.08 -16.37 -11.06
C LEU A 163 -6.19 -16.02 -9.86
N ASN A 164 -6.63 -15.12 -9.01
CA ASN A 164 -5.89 -14.72 -7.80
C ASN A 164 -5.46 -15.92 -6.95
N LYS A 165 -6.38 -16.88 -6.71
CA LYS A 165 -6.10 -18.11 -5.93
C LYS A 165 -5.05 -19.02 -6.57
N ASP A 166 -4.90 -18.96 -7.89
CA ASP A 166 -3.97 -19.81 -8.65
C ASP A 166 -2.62 -19.14 -8.82
N PHE A 167 -2.58 -17.81 -8.80
CA PHE A 167 -1.35 -17.03 -8.95
C PHE A 167 -0.66 -16.75 -7.61
N PHE A 168 -1.39 -16.28 -6.58
CA PHE A 168 -0.79 -15.90 -5.30
C PHE A 168 -0.87 -17.02 -4.25
N GLN A 169 0.19 -17.17 -3.46
CA GLN A 169 0.23 -18.15 -2.37
C GLN A 169 -0.69 -17.75 -1.21
N ASN A 170 -0.77 -16.46 -0.87
CA ASN A 170 -1.51 -15.91 0.25
C ASN A 170 -1.76 -14.40 0.07
N MET A 171 -2.48 -13.80 1.01
CA MET A 171 -2.81 -12.38 1.01
C MET A 171 -1.57 -11.47 0.99
N LYS A 172 -0.49 -11.85 1.68
CA LYS A 172 0.78 -11.09 1.64
C LYS A 172 1.32 -10.98 0.21
N ALA A 173 1.35 -12.09 -0.54
CA ALA A 173 1.86 -12.07 -1.91
C ALA A 173 0.98 -11.20 -2.82
N GLN A 174 -0.34 -11.28 -2.67
CA GLN A 174 -1.29 -10.45 -3.40
C GLN A 174 -1.13 -8.95 -3.07
N ALA A 175 -0.97 -8.60 -1.80
CA ALA A 175 -0.83 -7.23 -1.37
C ALA A 175 0.48 -6.57 -1.85
N TRP A 176 1.59 -7.28 -1.78
CA TRP A 176 2.86 -6.82 -2.34
C TRP A 176 2.80 -6.67 -3.85
N TRP A 177 2.05 -7.53 -4.52
CA TRP A 177 1.83 -7.42 -5.97
C TRP A 177 0.93 -6.23 -6.31
N SER A 178 -0.12 -6.02 -5.55
CA SER A 178 -1.01 -4.86 -5.73
C SER A 178 -0.25 -3.54 -5.65
N ILE A 179 0.59 -3.36 -4.62
CA ILE A 179 1.38 -2.11 -4.51
C ILE A 179 2.45 -2.02 -5.60
N ARG A 180 3.06 -3.13 -6.04
CA ARG A 180 3.94 -3.17 -7.20
C ARG A 180 3.25 -2.60 -8.44
N THR A 181 2.01 -3.03 -8.69
CA THR A 181 1.22 -2.56 -9.83
C THR A 181 0.98 -1.05 -9.77
N ARG A 182 0.69 -0.50 -8.58
CA ARG A 182 0.56 0.96 -8.39
C ARG A 182 1.85 1.71 -8.74
N PHE A 183 3.00 1.23 -8.28
CA PHE A 183 4.30 1.83 -8.61
C PHE A 183 4.61 1.73 -10.11
N PHE A 184 4.31 0.60 -10.75
CA PHE A 184 4.46 0.42 -12.19
C PHE A 184 3.60 1.41 -12.97
N LYS A 185 2.30 1.49 -12.66
CA LYS A 185 1.36 2.40 -13.33
C LYS A 185 1.79 3.86 -13.17
N THR A 186 2.23 4.26 -11.97
CA THR A 186 2.76 5.61 -11.71
C THR A 186 4.00 5.90 -12.56
N TRP A 187 4.97 4.99 -12.56
CA TRP A 187 6.19 5.13 -13.38
C TRP A 187 5.86 5.23 -14.87
N LYS A 188 4.99 4.35 -15.37
CA LYS A 188 4.58 4.31 -16.77
C LYS A 188 3.87 5.62 -17.19
N THR A 189 2.94 6.09 -16.36
CA THR A 189 2.24 7.37 -16.57
C THR A 189 3.22 8.54 -16.69
N LEU A 190 4.20 8.64 -15.79
CA LEU A 190 5.18 9.71 -15.82
C LEU A 190 6.12 9.61 -17.02
N GLN A 191 6.50 8.40 -17.44
CA GLN A 191 7.28 8.19 -18.66
C GLN A 191 6.51 8.61 -19.91
N SER A 192 5.22 8.28 -19.99
CA SER A 192 4.37 8.69 -21.12
C SER A 192 4.16 10.20 -21.16
N LEU A 193 4.05 10.86 -19.99
CA LEU A 193 4.02 12.32 -19.90
C LEU A 193 5.32 12.95 -20.44
N ASP A 194 6.48 12.43 -20.04
CA ASP A 194 7.78 12.94 -20.52
C ASP A 194 7.93 12.77 -22.05
N ALA A 195 7.44 11.66 -22.62
CA ALA A 195 7.39 11.46 -24.07
C ALA A 195 6.44 12.44 -24.74
N TYR A 196 5.23 12.64 -24.19
CA TYR A 196 4.29 13.62 -24.70
C TYR A 196 4.86 15.04 -24.75
N LEU A 197 5.51 15.47 -23.66
CA LEU A 197 6.11 16.80 -23.58
C LEU A 197 7.31 16.97 -24.54
N LYS A 198 7.98 15.88 -24.91
CA LYS A 198 9.14 15.88 -25.82
C LYS A 198 8.75 15.89 -27.28
N ASP A 199 7.80 15.04 -27.68
CA ASP A 199 7.53 14.75 -29.09
C ASP A 199 6.05 14.55 -29.44
N GLY A 200 5.14 14.75 -28.47
CA GLY A 200 3.69 14.62 -28.68
C GLY A 200 3.18 13.17 -28.65
N THR A 201 3.99 12.20 -28.26
CA THR A 201 3.53 10.80 -28.06
C THR A 201 2.33 10.78 -27.11
N PRO A 202 1.25 10.06 -27.41
CA PRO A 202 0.05 10.02 -26.56
C PRO A 202 0.35 9.58 -25.14
N ILE A 203 -0.27 10.29 -24.15
CA ILE A 203 -0.15 9.93 -22.74
C ILE A 203 -0.94 8.66 -22.45
N GLU A 204 -0.34 7.75 -21.69
CA GLU A 204 -1.00 6.58 -21.15
C GLU A 204 -1.63 6.95 -19.79
N PHE A 205 -2.97 7.00 -19.75
CA PHE A 205 -3.73 7.35 -18.56
C PHE A 205 -4.17 6.09 -17.82
N TYR A 206 -4.00 6.11 -16.52
CA TYR A 206 -4.62 5.17 -15.58
C TYR A 206 -5.57 5.92 -14.65
N ASP A 207 -6.52 5.21 -14.05
CA ASP A 207 -7.32 5.80 -12.98
C ASP A 207 -6.38 6.30 -11.88
N PRO A 208 -6.50 7.57 -11.45
CA PRO A 208 -5.67 8.09 -10.37
C PRO A 208 -5.66 7.21 -9.12
N GLU A 209 -6.77 6.51 -8.79
CA GLU A 209 -6.85 5.63 -7.63
C GLU A 209 -5.99 4.37 -7.75
N GLU A 210 -5.56 4.02 -8.94
CA GLU A 210 -4.63 2.91 -9.19
C GLU A 210 -3.16 3.32 -9.09
N LEU A 211 -2.88 4.60 -8.87
CA LEU A 211 -1.53 5.15 -8.76
C LEU A 211 -1.06 5.23 -7.31
N ILE A 212 0.19 5.60 -7.13
CA ILE A 212 0.80 5.86 -5.83
C ILE A 212 1.75 7.05 -5.92
N SER A 213 1.75 7.88 -4.88
CA SER A 213 2.75 8.93 -4.73
C SER A 213 3.30 8.91 -3.31
N LEU A 214 4.60 9.10 -3.17
CA LEU A 214 5.28 9.23 -1.88
C LEU A 214 5.59 10.70 -1.64
N ASP A 215 5.15 11.26 -0.51
CA ASP A 215 5.53 12.63 -0.15
C ASP A 215 7.03 12.69 0.15
N GLY A 216 7.77 13.44 -0.66
CA GLY A 216 9.23 13.55 -0.54
C GLY A 216 9.71 14.24 0.75
N SER A 217 8.80 14.89 1.49
CA SER A 217 9.11 15.51 2.78
C SER A 217 9.15 14.53 3.96
N ILE A 218 8.75 13.27 3.76
CA ILE A 218 8.79 12.22 4.79
C ILE A 218 10.23 12.06 5.31
N PRO A 219 10.50 12.25 6.61
CA PRO A 219 11.86 12.17 7.15
C PRO A 219 12.56 10.82 6.88
N LEU A 220 11.78 9.71 6.88
CA LEU A 220 12.27 8.35 6.66
C LEU A 220 12.21 7.91 5.19
N ILE A 221 12.01 8.81 4.24
CA ILE A 221 11.78 8.48 2.82
C ILE A 221 12.91 7.63 2.22
N LYS A 222 14.16 7.90 2.56
CA LYS A 222 15.31 7.13 2.05
C LYS A 222 15.33 5.69 2.58
N GLN A 223 14.97 5.50 3.85
CA GLN A 223 14.82 4.17 4.44
C GLN A 223 13.64 3.43 3.80
N LEU A 224 12.50 4.09 3.65
CA LEU A 224 11.32 3.53 3.02
C LEU A 224 11.59 3.06 1.59
N ILE A 225 12.27 3.87 0.77
CA ILE A 225 12.66 3.50 -0.61
C ILE A 225 13.51 2.22 -0.59
N LYS A 226 14.47 2.12 0.34
CA LYS A 226 15.29 0.92 0.49
C LYS A 226 14.47 -0.30 0.87
N GLU A 227 13.55 -0.16 1.83
CA GLU A 227 12.70 -1.25 2.31
C GLU A 227 11.70 -1.72 1.25
N LEU A 228 11.08 -0.80 0.48
CA LEU A 228 10.19 -1.14 -0.63
C LEU A 228 10.90 -1.87 -1.78
N ALA A 229 12.18 -1.54 -2.02
CA ALA A 229 12.99 -2.19 -3.06
C ALA A 229 13.63 -3.51 -2.63
N GLN A 230 13.54 -3.89 -1.35
CA GLN A 230 14.23 -5.04 -0.79
C GLN A 230 13.55 -6.39 -1.10
N PRO A 231 12.21 -6.53 -0.99
CA PRO A 231 11.56 -7.83 -1.14
C PRO A 231 11.74 -8.44 -2.51
N THR A 232 11.93 -9.75 -2.49
CA THR A 232 12.01 -10.57 -3.71
C THR A 232 10.79 -11.45 -3.85
N GLY A 233 10.42 -11.78 -5.06
CA GLY A 233 9.31 -12.66 -5.38
C GLY A 233 9.70 -13.79 -6.32
N GLY A 234 8.92 -14.83 -6.31
CA GLY A 234 9.10 -15.96 -7.22
C GLY A 234 8.13 -17.10 -6.92
N PRO A 235 8.14 -18.15 -7.73
CA PRO A 235 7.31 -19.31 -7.49
C PRO A 235 7.74 -20.06 -6.23
N GLY A 236 6.80 -20.32 -5.33
CA GLY A 236 6.97 -21.21 -4.18
C GLY A 236 6.89 -22.69 -4.57
N ALA A 237 6.87 -23.58 -3.57
CA ALA A 237 6.74 -25.04 -3.79
C ALA A 237 5.43 -25.43 -4.50
N SER A 238 4.38 -24.62 -4.38
CA SER A 238 3.10 -24.80 -5.07
C SER A 238 3.04 -24.14 -6.45
N LEU A 239 4.16 -23.63 -6.95
CA LEU A 239 4.27 -22.80 -8.17
C LEU A 239 3.53 -21.46 -8.08
N ARG A 240 2.89 -21.15 -6.98
CA ARG A 240 2.26 -19.84 -6.73
C ARG A 240 3.30 -18.81 -6.32
N MET A 241 3.02 -17.55 -6.62
CA MET A 241 3.85 -16.42 -6.22
C MET A 241 3.96 -16.31 -4.70
N VAL A 242 5.18 -16.29 -4.21
CA VAL A 242 5.53 -16.01 -2.82
C VAL A 242 6.40 -14.77 -2.71
N VAL A 243 6.31 -14.09 -1.57
CA VAL A 243 7.12 -12.91 -1.28
C VAL A 243 8.08 -13.21 -0.13
N ASN A 244 9.37 -13.08 -0.41
CA ASN A 244 10.42 -13.06 0.59
C ASN A 244 10.76 -11.61 0.96
N LYS A 245 10.19 -11.13 2.06
CA LYS A 245 10.41 -9.76 2.55
C LYS A 245 11.83 -9.54 3.09
N LYS A 246 12.47 -10.62 3.56
CA LYS A 246 13.76 -10.59 4.25
C LYS A 246 14.76 -11.50 3.52
N PRO A 247 15.25 -11.08 2.35
CA PRO A 247 16.36 -11.76 1.70
C PRO A 247 17.57 -11.84 2.63
N LYS A 248 18.48 -12.77 2.33
CA LYS A 248 19.69 -12.98 3.16
C LYS A 248 20.41 -11.66 3.45
N ASP A 249 20.83 -11.48 4.70
CA ASP A 249 21.58 -10.32 5.21
C ASP A 249 20.78 -9.00 5.23
N THR A 250 19.43 -9.06 5.16
CA THR A 250 18.57 -7.89 5.30
C THR A 250 17.77 -7.90 6.62
N LYS A 251 17.27 -6.70 7.00
CA LYS A 251 16.35 -6.54 8.14
C LYS A 251 14.89 -6.64 7.66
N SER A 252 13.98 -6.80 8.60
CA SER A 252 12.54 -6.72 8.33
C SER A 252 12.20 -5.35 7.72
N PRO A 253 11.40 -5.28 6.63
CA PRO A 253 11.04 -4.02 5.98
C PRO A 253 9.76 -3.44 6.61
N ASN A 254 9.81 -3.09 7.90
CA ASN A 254 8.63 -2.76 8.71
C ASN A 254 7.87 -1.54 8.15
N LEU A 255 8.58 -0.48 7.71
CA LEU A 255 7.94 0.67 7.07
C LEU A 255 7.21 0.27 5.79
N ALA A 256 7.84 -0.59 4.97
CA ALA A 256 7.23 -1.04 3.73
C ALA A 256 6.02 -1.96 3.99
N ASP A 257 6.05 -2.82 5.01
CA ASP A 257 4.90 -3.64 5.40
C ASP A 257 3.71 -2.77 5.85
N ALA A 258 3.96 -1.74 6.66
CA ALA A 258 2.93 -0.78 7.05
C ALA A 258 2.34 -0.05 5.80
N VAL A 259 3.18 0.33 4.83
CA VAL A 259 2.72 0.95 3.58
C VAL A 259 1.88 -0.04 2.76
N VAL A 260 2.30 -1.29 2.63
CA VAL A 260 1.52 -2.34 1.93
C VAL A 260 0.13 -2.46 2.54
N MET A 261 0.02 -2.55 3.87
CA MET A 261 -1.26 -2.60 4.57
C MET A 261 -2.10 -1.33 4.32
N ALA A 262 -1.50 -0.13 4.34
CA ALA A 262 -2.22 1.11 4.11
C ALA A 262 -2.86 1.21 2.70
N TYR A 263 -2.27 0.57 1.70
CA TYR A 263 -2.73 0.65 0.30
C TYR A 263 -3.55 -0.55 -0.16
N PHE A 264 -3.46 -1.68 0.50
CA PHE A 264 -4.25 -2.85 0.14
C PHE A 264 -5.71 -2.66 0.57
N PRO A 265 -6.71 -3.03 -0.26
CA PRO A 265 -8.11 -2.87 0.09
C PRO A 265 -8.45 -3.57 1.40
N ALA A 266 -9.10 -2.86 2.31
CA ALA A 266 -9.58 -3.43 3.56
C ALA A 266 -10.91 -4.15 3.30
N ILE A 267 -11.04 -5.38 3.77
CA ILE A 267 -12.33 -6.09 3.84
C ILE A 267 -12.92 -5.77 5.21
N ASP A 268 -14.13 -5.22 5.26
CA ASP A 268 -14.87 -5.08 6.50
C ASP A 268 -15.42 -6.44 6.97
N ASP A 269 -15.84 -6.52 8.25
CA ASP A 269 -16.38 -7.74 8.86
C ASP A 269 -17.65 -8.27 8.16
N TYR A 270 -18.20 -7.52 7.19
CA TYR A 270 -19.38 -7.89 6.38
C TYR A 270 -19.01 -8.41 4.99
N GLY A 271 -17.72 -8.59 4.70
CA GLY A 271 -17.24 -9.13 3.41
C GLY A 271 -17.32 -8.12 2.25
N ASN A 272 -17.64 -6.85 2.55
CA ASN A 272 -17.62 -5.81 1.54
C ASN A 272 -16.19 -5.29 1.35
N VAL A 273 -15.65 -5.47 0.15
CA VAL A 273 -14.45 -4.74 -0.26
C VAL A 273 -14.84 -3.26 -0.27
N SER A 274 -14.25 -2.45 0.61
CA SER A 274 -14.45 -1.01 0.57
C SER A 274 -13.68 -0.42 -0.61
N VAL A 275 -14.19 -0.66 -1.81
CA VAL A 275 -13.94 0.21 -2.95
C VAL A 275 -14.66 1.50 -2.61
N GLY A 276 -13.94 2.62 -2.56
CA GLY A 276 -14.57 3.92 -2.35
C GLY A 276 -15.66 4.10 -3.40
N SER A 277 -16.92 3.87 -3.01
CA SER A 277 -18.06 4.19 -3.88
C SER A 277 -18.16 5.69 -3.92
N TYR A 278 -17.69 6.29 -4.99
CA TYR A 278 -17.95 7.68 -5.28
C TYR A 278 -19.32 7.75 -5.92
N GLY A 279 -20.29 8.20 -5.12
CA GLY A 279 -21.56 8.71 -5.62
C GLY A 279 -21.31 9.91 -6.54
N ALA A 280 -22.11 9.96 -7.59
CA ALA A 280 -22.18 10.94 -8.65
C ALA A 280 -22.17 12.41 -8.20
#